data_a5fdbeff7ac8d173d1cd9ec8136ee86c
#
_entry.id   a5fdbeff7ac8d173d1cd9ec8136ee86c
#
_cell.length_a   1.000
_cell.length_b   1.000
_cell.length_c   1.000
_cell.angle_alpha   90.00
_cell.angle_beta   90.00
_cell.angle_gamma   90.00
#
_symmetry.space_group_name_H-M   'P 1'
#
loop_
_entity.id
_entity.type
_entity.pdbx_description
1 polymer ?
#
loop_
_entity_poly.entity_id
_entity_poly.type
_entity_poly.pdbx_seq_one_letter_code
_entity_poly.pdbx_strand_id
1 'polypeptide(L)'
;MTNFTFNRRRFLGTAAATSAALASPAYLRRAAAAGGEVNIWTYNDFVPQAFKEQFESETGIKVNVRLVDDQGKQFNLLAAEAPNPTVDIMTVAGHRFLQFIDSELLAPLDTSRLSNWGNINPTFSESDWSTINGNKWGAPILSGMEVLSYNTELVSPEEARSWDVLFSEKYSGQTAYIIQDMMSIVMLMKGYDGNMVAYMDDPDKAAAIVEEAKQFLIDKKSLVRKYYDGGAEIQQMFVNQDIALGHSWNGPAAALINDGFPLGMSIPQEGSYGFVYTFNVANNAPNADNAYTFLDAVLASPEIGAAMTKASGFISTYKDATQYLTDLEKKSTSFPEEELANLQFFRAEANELKYSLVDPAVEAIKAA
;
A
#
# COMPACT_ATOMS: atom_id res chain seq x y z
N MET A 1 30.57 -3.81 23.57
CA MET A 1 30.70 -3.72 22.12
C MET A 1 30.67 -5.16 21.58
N THR A 2 29.49 -5.66 21.29
CA THR A 2 29.25 -6.98 20.68
C THR A 2 29.09 -6.77 19.20
N ASN A 3 30.12 -7.16 18.43
CA ASN A 3 30.06 -7.12 16.95
C ASN A 3 29.07 -8.17 16.45
N PHE A 4 27.89 -7.74 16.03
CA PHE A 4 26.98 -8.56 15.23
C PHE A 4 27.49 -8.59 13.79
N THR A 5 28.17 -9.66 13.42
CA THR A 5 28.51 -9.94 12.02
C THR A 5 27.33 -10.57 11.31
N PHE A 6 26.62 -9.79 10.52
CA PHE A 6 25.57 -10.28 9.62
C PHE A 6 26.20 -11.22 8.58
N ASN A 7 25.86 -12.50 8.63
CA ASN A 7 26.39 -13.49 7.73
C ASN A 7 25.57 -13.52 6.44
N ARG A 8 26.07 -12.89 5.36
CA ARG A 8 25.48 -12.82 4.02
C ARG A 8 25.03 -14.18 3.43
N ARG A 9 25.47 -15.29 4.00
CA ARG A 9 25.07 -16.65 3.57
C ARG A 9 23.73 -17.12 4.11
N ARG A 10 23.13 -16.44 5.11
CA ARG A 10 21.77 -16.78 5.61
C ARG A 10 20.66 -16.16 4.77
N PHE A 11 20.96 -15.15 3.98
CA PHE A 11 19.97 -14.50 3.09
C PHE A 11 19.52 -15.38 1.90
N LEU A 12 20.22 -16.47 1.62
CA LEU A 12 19.93 -17.39 0.51
C LEU A 12 19.43 -18.78 0.96
N GLY A 13 19.13 -18.97 2.24
CA GLY A 13 18.96 -20.31 2.82
C GLY A 13 17.62 -20.67 3.41
N THR A 14 16.62 -19.78 3.47
CA THR A 14 15.34 -20.09 4.12
C THR A 14 14.13 -19.91 3.19
N ALA A 15 14.24 -20.39 1.95
CA ALA A 15 13.06 -20.81 1.20
C ALA A 15 12.75 -22.27 1.56
N ALA A 16 12.50 -22.56 2.83
CA ALA A 16 11.86 -23.80 3.24
C ALA A 16 10.36 -23.59 3.04
N ALA A 17 9.87 -23.99 1.86
CA ALA A 17 8.46 -24.08 1.56
C ALA A 17 7.75 -24.98 2.59
N THR A 18 7.13 -24.36 3.59
CA THR A 18 6.01 -24.99 4.29
C THR A 18 4.83 -24.90 3.33
N SER A 19 4.68 -25.93 2.48
CA SER A 19 3.45 -26.20 1.75
C SER A 19 2.36 -26.58 2.77
N ALA A 20 1.75 -25.60 3.40
CA ALA A 20 0.43 -25.77 3.98
C ALA A 20 -0.51 -25.91 2.77
N ALA A 21 -0.98 -27.14 2.51
CA ALA A 21 -2.02 -27.37 1.53
C ALA A 21 -3.24 -26.54 1.96
N LEU A 22 -3.51 -25.47 1.22
CA LEU A 22 -4.73 -24.70 1.39
C LEU A 22 -5.89 -25.66 1.10
N ALA A 23 -6.83 -25.81 2.04
CA ALA A 23 -7.99 -26.68 1.83
C ALA A 23 -8.78 -26.16 0.64
N SER A 24 -8.87 -26.94 -0.45
CA SER A 24 -9.59 -26.56 -1.66
C SER A 24 -11.05 -26.29 -1.36
N PRO A 25 -11.53 -25.06 -1.49
CA PRO A 25 -12.96 -24.75 -1.34
C PRO A 25 -13.74 -25.42 -2.50
N ALA A 26 -14.88 -26.01 -2.16
CA ALA A 26 -15.70 -26.82 -3.09
C ALA A 26 -16.23 -26.08 -4.34
N TYR A 27 -16.13 -24.75 -4.40
CA TYR A 27 -16.66 -23.94 -5.49
C TYR A 27 -15.68 -23.82 -6.69
N LEU A 28 -14.38 -24.02 -6.52
CA LEU A 28 -13.42 -24.07 -7.66
C LEU A 28 -13.71 -25.22 -8.64
N ARG A 29 -14.45 -26.23 -8.20
CA ARG A 29 -14.92 -27.33 -9.08
C ARG A 29 -15.84 -26.91 -10.22
N ARG A 30 -16.41 -25.69 -10.18
CA ARG A 30 -17.31 -25.17 -11.25
C ARG A 30 -16.52 -24.49 -12.38
N ALA A 31 -15.31 -24.02 -12.12
CA ALA A 31 -14.45 -23.32 -13.08
C ALA A 31 -13.59 -24.27 -13.95
N ALA A 32 -13.62 -25.59 -13.67
CA ALA A 32 -12.75 -26.61 -14.27
C ALA A 32 -12.89 -26.85 -15.80
N ALA A 33 -13.56 -25.93 -16.53
CA ALA A 33 -13.73 -26.03 -17.98
C ALA A 33 -13.26 -24.75 -18.73
N ALA A 34 -12.76 -23.73 -18.04
CA ALA A 34 -12.52 -22.44 -18.70
C ALA A 34 -11.22 -22.42 -19.54
N GLY A 35 -10.10 -22.86 -19.01
CA GLY A 35 -8.81 -22.73 -19.70
C GLY A 35 -8.49 -21.29 -20.10
N GLY A 36 -7.39 -21.07 -20.81
CA GLY A 36 -6.97 -19.73 -21.22
C GLY A 36 -6.05 -19.07 -20.21
N GLU A 37 -6.10 -17.76 -20.12
CA GLU A 37 -5.21 -16.99 -19.26
C GLU A 37 -5.89 -15.80 -18.57
N VAL A 38 -5.25 -15.27 -17.53
CA VAL A 38 -5.54 -13.97 -16.92
C VAL A 38 -4.23 -13.21 -16.76
N ASN A 39 -4.20 -11.96 -17.22
CA ASN A 39 -3.03 -11.09 -17.21
C ASN A 39 -3.20 -10.04 -16.11
N ILE A 40 -2.26 -10.00 -15.17
CA ILE A 40 -2.36 -9.20 -13.95
C ILE A 40 -1.15 -8.25 -13.85
N TRP A 41 -1.41 -6.94 -13.72
CA TRP A 41 -0.41 -5.96 -13.31
C TRP A 41 -0.56 -5.67 -11.82
N THR A 42 0.49 -5.92 -11.05
CA THR A 42 0.43 -5.79 -9.61
C THR A 42 1.79 -5.49 -9.00
N TYR A 43 1.80 -5.23 -7.70
CA TYR A 43 3.01 -5.13 -6.90
C TYR A 43 3.58 -6.52 -6.60
N ASN A 44 4.85 -6.54 -6.18
CA ASN A 44 5.44 -7.77 -5.67
C ASN A 44 4.63 -8.32 -4.50
N ASP A 45 4.53 -9.65 -4.42
CA ASP A 45 3.92 -10.38 -3.30
C ASP A 45 2.40 -10.22 -3.10
N PHE A 46 1.68 -9.53 -4.00
CA PHE A 46 0.22 -9.40 -3.92
C PHE A 46 -0.54 -10.59 -4.53
N VAL A 47 0.15 -11.44 -5.29
CA VAL A 47 -0.36 -12.75 -5.75
C VAL A 47 0.55 -13.83 -5.16
N PRO A 48 0.21 -14.44 -4.01
CA PRO A 48 1.03 -15.48 -3.41
C PRO A 48 1.26 -16.65 -4.36
N GLN A 49 2.51 -17.10 -4.48
CA GLN A 49 2.89 -18.13 -5.45
C GLN A 49 2.11 -19.44 -5.24
N ALA A 50 1.92 -19.87 -3.99
CA ALA A 50 1.17 -21.08 -3.68
C ALA A 50 -0.31 -20.98 -4.12
N PHE A 51 -0.94 -19.82 -3.94
CA PHE A 51 -2.30 -19.55 -4.42
C PHE A 51 -2.35 -19.60 -5.97
N LYS A 52 -1.40 -18.96 -6.63
CA LYS A 52 -1.30 -18.99 -8.10
C LYS A 52 -1.23 -20.40 -8.64
N GLU A 53 -0.30 -21.22 -8.11
CA GLU A 53 -0.11 -22.62 -8.54
C GLU A 53 -1.35 -23.46 -8.31
N GLN A 54 -2.01 -23.30 -7.16
CA GLN A 54 -3.27 -23.97 -6.85
C GLN A 54 -4.38 -23.55 -7.83
N PHE A 55 -4.57 -22.26 -8.06
CA PHE A 55 -5.57 -21.71 -8.99
C PHE A 55 -5.37 -22.24 -10.40
N GLU A 56 -4.13 -22.20 -10.93
CA GLU A 56 -3.79 -22.74 -12.26
C GLU A 56 -4.08 -24.25 -12.38
N SER A 57 -3.74 -25.00 -11.33
CA SER A 57 -3.99 -26.47 -11.29
C SER A 57 -5.48 -26.82 -11.27
N GLU A 58 -6.29 -26.03 -10.55
CA GLU A 58 -7.71 -26.32 -10.35
C GLU A 58 -8.60 -25.82 -11.49
N THR A 59 -8.20 -24.71 -12.14
CA THR A 59 -9.02 -24.04 -13.16
C THR A 59 -8.52 -24.27 -14.60
N GLY A 60 -7.23 -24.62 -14.76
CA GLY A 60 -6.57 -24.63 -16.06
C GLY A 60 -6.32 -23.22 -16.64
N ILE A 61 -6.67 -22.14 -15.92
CA ILE A 61 -6.40 -20.76 -16.30
C ILE A 61 -4.98 -20.40 -15.92
N LYS A 62 -4.16 -19.99 -16.88
CA LYS A 62 -2.80 -19.54 -16.62
C LYS A 62 -2.80 -18.12 -16.06
N VAL A 63 -2.05 -17.88 -14.98
CA VAL A 63 -1.91 -16.56 -14.35
C VAL A 63 -0.59 -15.92 -14.75
N ASN A 64 -0.64 -14.88 -15.57
CA ASN A 64 0.51 -14.10 -16.02
C ASN A 64 0.63 -12.83 -15.15
N VAL A 65 1.60 -12.79 -14.26
CA VAL A 65 1.84 -11.62 -13.41
C VAL A 65 2.95 -10.76 -14.01
N ARG A 66 2.66 -9.47 -14.19
CA ARG A 66 3.65 -8.44 -14.52
C ARG A 66 3.76 -7.49 -13.33
N LEU A 67 4.97 -7.34 -12.80
CA LEU A 67 5.23 -6.40 -11.73
C LEU A 67 5.29 -4.97 -12.28
N VAL A 68 4.41 -4.12 -11.78
CA VAL A 68 4.37 -2.69 -12.06
C VAL A 68 4.10 -1.99 -10.72
N ASP A 69 5.14 -1.54 -10.08
CA ASP A 69 5.19 -1.07 -8.70
C ASP A 69 4.94 0.44 -8.51
N ASP A 70 4.49 1.11 -9.57
CA ASP A 70 4.18 2.54 -9.57
C ASP A 70 2.80 2.81 -10.21
N GLN A 71 1.93 3.53 -9.50
CA GLN A 71 0.55 3.82 -9.94
C GLN A 71 0.52 4.73 -11.17
N GLY A 72 1.40 5.70 -11.25
CA GLY A 72 1.49 6.59 -12.42
C GLY A 72 1.94 5.83 -13.66
N LYS A 73 2.91 4.93 -13.50
CA LYS A 73 3.37 4.04 -14.56
C LYS A 73 2.26 3.08 -15.02
N GLN A 74 1.50 2.49 -14.08
CA GLN A 74 0.34 1.66 -14.41
C GLN A 74 -0.69 2.45 -15.22
N PHE A 75 -1.02 3.66 -14.76
CA PHE A 75 -1.93 4.55 -15.46
C PHE A 75 -1.47 4.85 -16.89
N ASN A 76 -0.22 5.31 -17.06
CA ASN A 76 0.32 5.67 -18.37
C ASN A 76 0.39 4.48 -19.33
N LEU A 77 0.76 3.30 -18.84
CA LEU A 77 0.78 2.08 -19.66
C LEU A 77 -0.62 1.70 -20.13
N LEU A 78 -1.61 1.70 -19.21
CA LEU A 78 -2.97 1.34 -19.56
C LEU A 78 -3.60 2.37 -20.49
N ALA A 79 -3.38 3.66 -20.27
CA ALA A 79 -3.85 4.72 -21.18
C ALA A 79 -3.26 4.61 -22.58
N ALA A 80 -1.99 4.17 -22.69
CA ALA A 80 -1.36 3.94 -24.00
C ALA A 80 -1.91 2.70 -24.72
N GLU A 81 -2.45 1.72 -24.01
CA GLU A 81 -3.05 0.50 -24.56
C GLU A 81 -4.56 0.65 -24.88
N ALA A 82 -5.23 1.65 -24.28
CA ALA A 82 -6.66 1.86 -24.47
C ALA A 82 -7.00 2.15 -25.95
N PRO A 83 -8.15 1.66 -26.45
CA PRO A 83 -9.21 0.93 -25.75
C PRO A 83 -9.02 -0.61 -25.75
N ASN A 84 -7.86 -1.14 -26.13
CA ASN A 84 -7.58 -2.58 -26.25
C ASN A 84 -6.43 -2.98 -25.31
N PRO A 85 -6.67 -3.06 -23.99
CA PRO A 85 -5.62 -3.40 -23.03
C PRO A 85 -5.12 -4.83 -23.22
N THR A 86 -3.85 -5.07 -22.81
CA THR A 86 -3.27 -6.42 -22.72
C THR A 86 -3.41 -7.02 -21.31
N VAL A 87 -3.87 -6.22 -20.36
CA VAL A 87 -4.10 -6.58 -18.95
C VAL A 87 -5.57 -6.82 -18.67
N ASP A 88 -5.86 -7.76 -17.78
CA ASP A 88 -7.23 -8.06 -17.33
C ASP A 88 -7.50 -7.49 -15.94
N ILE A 89 -6.54 -7.65 -15.03
CA ILE A 89 -6.62 -7.18 -13.65
C ILE A 89 -5.41 -6.30 -13.35
N MET A 90 -5.66 -5.21 -12.63
CA MET A 90 -4.58 -4.36 -12.11
C MET A 90 -4.80 -4.00 -10.66
N THR A 91 -3.72 -3.73 -9.95
CA THR A 91 -3.78 -3.24 -8.58
C THR A 91 -3.85 -1.72 -8.58
N VAL A 92 -4.93 -1.16 -8.06
CA VAL A 92 -5.08 0.30 -7.89
C VAL A 92 -5.33 0.61 -6.42
N ALA A 93 -4.71 1.67 -5.91
CA ALA A 93 -5.04 2.21 -4.61
C ALA A 93 -6.33 3.04 -4.68
N GLY A 94 -7.24 2.87 -3.72
CA GLY A 94 -8.59 3.46 -3.75
C GLY A 94 -8.62 4.97 -3.98
N HIS A 95 -7.66 5.70 -3.41
CA HIS A 95 -7.52 7.15 -3.61
C HIS A 95 -7.10 7.56 -5.04
N ARG A 96 -6.76 6.60 -5.90
CA ARG A 96 -6.41 6.85 -7.31
C ARG A 96 -7.56 6.53 -8.26
N PHE A 97 -8.67 6.00 -7.77
CA PHE A 97 -9.79 5.53 -8.60
C PHE A 97 -10.29 6.59 -9.59
N LEU A 98 -10.52 7.83 -9.13
CA LEU A 98 -11.07 8.89 -9.99
C LEU A 98 -10.22 9.10 -11.25
N GLN A 99 -8.89 9.13 -11.13
CA GLN A 99 -7.99 9.28 -12.27
C GLN A 99 -8.21 8.20 -13.34
N PHE A 100 -8.38 6.94 -12.91
CA PHE A 100 -8.60 5.81 -13.82
C PHE A 100 -10.02 5.77 -14.38
N ILE A 101 -11.02 6.13 -13.55
CA ILE A 101 -12.44 6.15 -13.90
C ILE A 101 -12.71 7.23 -14.94
N ASP A 102 -12.25 8.46 -14.71
CA ASP A 102 -12.45 9.61 -15.58
C ASP A 102 -11.75 9.44 -16.94
N SER A 103 -10.71 8.59 -16.98
CA SER A 103 -10.02 8.20 -18.20
C SER A 103 -10.59 6.93 -18.86
N GLU A 104 -11.72 6.41 -18.36
CA GLU A 104 -12.39 5.19 -18.86
C GLU A 104 -11.46 3.95 -18.90
N LEU A 105 -10.51 3.86 -17.97
CA LEU A 105 -9.50 2.78 -17.94
C LEU A 105 -9.93 1.57 -17.09
N LEU A 106 -10.89 1.74 -16.17
CA LEU A 106 -11.43 0.65 -15.33
C LEU A 106 -12.87 0.34 -15.73
N ALA A 107 -13.25 -0.93 -15.61
CA ALA A 107 -14.64 -1.35 -15.66
C ALA A 107 -15.28 -1.27 -14.27
N PRO A 108 -16.55 -0.86 -14.14
CA PRO A 108 -17.31 -1.06 -12.91
C PRO A 108 -17.30 -2.54 -12.52
N LEU A 109 -17.03 -2.83 -11.24
CA LEU A 109 -16.95 -4.19 -10.74
C LEU A 109 -18.36 -4.76 -10.48
N ASP A 110 -18.71 -5.81 -11.18
CA ASP A 110 -19.95 -6.57 -10.93
C ASP A 110 -19.76 -7.52 -9.74
N THR A 111 -20.08 -7.04 -8.55
CA THR A 111 -19.93 -7.83 -7.31
C THR A 111 -20.88 -9.03 -7.25
N SER A 112 -21.94 -9.08 -8.07
CA SER A 112 -22.84 -10.24 -8.14
C SER A 112 -22.16 -11.50 -8.72
N ARG A 113 -21.06 -11.30 -9.45
CA ARG A 113 -20.20 -12.37 -9.99
C ARG A 113 -19.21 -12.92 -8.97
N LEU A 114 -19.09 -12.29 -7.81
CA LEU A 114 -18.11 -12.62 -6.76
C LEU A 114 -18.85 -13.25 -5.57
N SER A 115 -18.98 -14.58 -5.58
CA SER A 115 -19.66 -15.32 -4.51
C SER A 115 -18.95 -15.15 -3.15
N ASN A 116 -17.65 -14.84 -3.17
CA ASN A 116 -16.80 -14.65 -2.01
C ASN A 116 -16.67 -13.18 -1.56
N TRP A 117 -17.39 -12.25 -2.19
CA TRP A 117 -17.38 -10.82 -1.80
C TRP A 117 -17.64 -10.61 -0.30
N GLY A 118 -18.52 -11.41 0.30
CA GLY A 118 -18.85 -11.36 1.72
C GLY A 118 -17.70 -11.71 2.67
N ASN A 119 -16.58 -12.23 2.18
CA ASN A 119 -15.37 -12.50 2.98
C ASN A 119 -14.54 -11.25 3.26
N ILE A 120 -14.76 -10.16 2.51
CA ILE A 120 -14.12 -8.88 2.77
C ILE A 120 -14.75 -8.25 4.02
N ASN A 121 -13.93 -7.68 4.90
CA ASN A 121 -14.41 -6.93 6.05
C ASN A 121 -15.21 -5.70 5.57
N PRO A 122 -16.44 -5.48 6.08
CA PRO A 122 -17.29 -4.36 5.68
C PRO A 122 -16.62 -2.98 5.79
N THR A 123 -15.69 -2.80 6.73
CA THR A 123 -14.88 -1.59 6.85
C THR A 123 -14.18 -1.22 5.52
N PHE A 124 -13.88 -2.20 4.67
CA PHE A 124 -13.22 -1.97 3.39
C PHE A 124 -14.16 -2.08 2.20
N SER A 125 -15.19 -2.93 2.24
CA SER A 125 -16.12 -3.13 1.13
C SER A 125 -17.28 -2.15 1.12
N GLU A 126 -17.65 -1.57 2.27
CA GLU A 126 -18.83 -0.71 2.43
C GLU A 126 -18.50 0.76 2.73
N SER A 127 -17.21 1.14 2.80
CA SER A 127 -16.81 2.53 3.05
C SER A 127 -17.06 3.43 1.84
N ASP A 128 -17.18 4.74 2.10
CA ASP A 128 -17.47 5.76 1.08
C ASP A 128 -16.45 5.78 -0.06
N TRP A 129 -15.14 5.60 0.26
CA TRP A 129 -14.09 5.55 -0.77
C TRP A 129 -14.26 4.40 -1.77
N SER A 130 -14.96 3.32 -1.38
CA SER A 130 -15.11 2.10 -2.19
C SER A 130 -16.24 2.19 -3.22
N THR A 131 -17.08 3.24 -3.14
CA THR A 131 -18.24 3.44 -4.01
C THR A 131 -18.17 4.81 -4.67
N ILE A 132 -17.96 4.85 -5.98
CA ILE A 132 -17.89 6.08 -6.76
C ILE A 132 -18.97 6.01 -7.85
N ASN A 133 -19.80 7.05 -7.97
CA ASN A 133 -20.91 7.11 -8.92
C ASN A 133 -21.85 5.90 -8.82
N GLY A 134 -22.07 5.40 -7.58
CA GLY A 134 -22.95 4.25 -7.32
C GLY A 134 -22.37 2.87 -7.67
N ASN A 135 -21.13 2.80 -8.14
CA ASN A 135 -20.45 1.55 -8.52
C ASN A 135 -19.29 1.22 -7.59
N LYS A 136 -19.03 -0.09 -7.41
CA LYS A 136 -17.74 -0.58 -6.92
C LYS A 136 -16.77 -0.63 -8.11
N TRP A 137 -15.49 -0.34 -7.89
CA TRP A 137 -14.47 -0.29 -8.94
C TRP A 137 -13.34 -1.29 -8.76
N GLY A 138 -13.23 -1.89 -7.58
CA GLY A 138 -12.23 -2.90 -7.30
C GLY A 138 -12.57 -3.73 -6.08
N ALA A 139 -11.97 -4.91 -5.99
CA ALA A 139 -12.06 -5.79 -4.84
C ALA A 139 -10.93 -5.45 -3.85
N PRO A 140 -11.24 -4.96 -2.63
CA PRO A 140 -10.24 -4.72 -1.60
C PRO A 140 -9.46 -5.99 -1.26
N ILE A 141 -8.13 -5.89 -1.23
CA ILE A 141 -7.25 -7.03 -0.95
C ILE A 141 -6.32 -6.78 0.24
N LEU A 142 -5.70 -5.61 0.28
CA LEU A 142 -4.74 -5.21 1.31
C LEU A 142 -4.97 -3.76 1.70
N SER A 143 -4.71 -3.44 2.97
CA SER A 143 -4.71 -2.08 3.49
C SER A 143 -3.32 -1.75 4.02
N GLY A 144 -2.86 -0.57 3.71
CA GLY A 144 -1.62 -0.02 4.23
C GLY A 144 -1.84 1.31 4.91
N MET A 145 -0.80 1.80 5.55
CA MET A 145 -0.77 3.12 6.17
C MET A 145 0.65 3.69 6.16
N GLU A 146 0.73 4.97 6.19
CA GLU A 146 1.97 5.69 6.41
C GLU A 146 2.27 5.67 7.91
N VAL A 147 3.51 5.37 8.25
CA VAL A 147 3.98 5.22 9.62
C VAL A 147 5.30 5.93 9.83
N LEU A 148 5.54 6.35 11.05
CA LEU A 148 6.87 6.69 11.51
C LEU A 148 7.59 5.39 11.89
N SER A 149 8.59 5.00 11.11
CA SER A 149 9.45 3.85 11.39
C SER A 149 10.73 4.31 12.07
N TYR A 150 11.19 3.58 13.08
CA TYR A 150 12.36 3.97 13.85
C TYR A 150 13.14 2.76 14.38
N ASN A 151 14.46 2.89 14.44
CA ASN A 151 15.32 1.91 15.08
C ASN A 151 15.14 1.99 16.61
N THR A 152 14.63 0.93 17.24
CA THR A 152 14.31 0.89 18.68
C THR A 152 15.53 0.91 19.60
N GLU A 153 16.73 0.71 19.07
CA GLU A 153 17.99 0.85 19.82
C GLU A 153 18.49 2.31 19.86
N LEU A 154 17.98 3.18 19.00
CA LEU A 154 18.42 4.57 18.83
C LEU A 154 17.36 5.59 19.21
N VAL A 155 16.09 5.27 18.99
CA VAL A 155 14.94 6.14 19.18
C VAL A 155 13.96 5.48 20.14
N SER A 156 13.51 6.20 21.16
CA SER A 156 12.52 5.69 22.10
C SER A 156 11.09 5.74 21.50
N PRO A 157 10.18 4.87 21.95
CA PRO A 157 8.77 4.95 21.55
C PRO A 157 8.12 6.30 21.86
N GLU A 158 8.54 6.96 22.95
CA GLU A 158 8.09 8.28 23.35
C GLU A 158 8.42 9.35 22.30
N GLU A 159 9.65 9.33 21.77
CA GLU A 159 10.10 10.26 20.72
C GLU A 159 9.35 10.02 19.40
N ALA A 160 9.00 8.76 19.14
CA ALA A 160 8.28 8.35 17.92
C ALA A 160 6.76 8.64 17.96
N ARG A 161 6.26 9.36 18.99
CA ARG A 161 4.83 9.73 19.07
C ARG A 161 4.46 10.97 18.26
N SER A 162 5.43 11.66 17.68
CA SER A 162 5.22 12.86 16.87
C SER A 162 6.09 12.85 15.63
N TRP A 163 5.54 13.30 14.50
CA TRP A 163 6.29 13.50 13.25
C TRP A 163 7.42 14.53 13.41
N ASP A 164 7.34 15.43 14.40
CA ASP A 164 8.39 16.43 14.67
C ASP A 164 9.78 15.80 14.90
N VAL A 165 9.83 14.55 15.33
CA VAL A 165 11.11 13.85 15.56
C VAL A 165 11.93 13.71 14.27
N LEU A 166 11.30 13.63 13.09
CA LEU A 166 11.99 13.61 11.79
C LEU A 166 12.79 14.89 11.52
N PHE A 167 12.42 15.98 12.17
CA PHE A 167 12.99 17.31 11.98
C PHE A 167 13.80 17.77 13.20
N SER A 168 14.13 16.83 14.10
CA SER A 168 14.95 17.10 15.28
C SER A 168 16.43 17.15 14.95
N GLU A 169 17.15 18.16 15.46
CA GLU A 169 18.61 18.27 15.37
C GLU A 169 19.35 17.03 15.94
N LYS A 170 18.73 16.34 16.91
CA LYS A 170 19.28 15.09 17.48
C LYS A 170 19.52 14.02 16.42
N TYR A 171 18.69 13.98 15.40
CA TYR A 171 18.74 12.98 14.32
C TYR A 171 19.14 13.58 12.98
N SER A 172 19.82 14.73 12.99
CA SER A 172 20.30 15.39 11.77
C SER A 172 21.13 14.45 10.92
N GLY A 173 20.80 14.35 9.62
CA GLY A 173 21.43 13.44 8.67
C GLY A 173 21.12 11.96 8.88
N GLN A 174 20.14 11.61 9.73
CA GLN A 174 19.73 10.25 10.02
C GLN A 174 18.22 10.02 9.79
N THR A 175 17.57 10.87 8.98
CA THR A 175 16.15 10.76 8.65
C THR A 175 15.92 10.64 7.14
N ALA A 176 14.87 9.92 6.75
CA ALA A 176 14.45 9.83 5.35
C ALA A 176 12.92 9.81 5.23
N TYR A 177 12.39 10.30 4.12
CA TYR A 177 10.95 10.27 3.83
C TYR A 177 10.64 10.40 2.34
N ILE A 178 9.45 9.98 1.95
CA ILE A 178 8.86 10.25 0.64
C ILE A 178 8.34 11.68 0.67
N ILE A 179 8.94 12.54 -0.12
CA ILE A 179 8.67 13.99 -0.04
C ILE A 179 7.24 14.34 -0.46
N GLN A 180 6.68 13.61 -1.42
CA GLN A 180 5.30 13.78 -1.89
C GLN A 180 4.29 13.55 -0.75
N ASP A 181 4.45 12.45 -0.01
CA ASP A 181 3.56 12.07 1.07
C ASP A 181 3.80 12.97 2.29
N MET A 182 5.05 13.33 2.54
CA MET A 182 5.43 14.23 3.64
C MET A 182 4.79 15.61 3.54
N MET A 183 4.45 16.09 2.34
CA MET A 183 3.66 17.33 2.19
C MET A 183 2.30 17.22 2.90
N SER A 184 1.58 16.09 2.74
CA SER A 184 0.30 15.86 3.43
C SER A 184 0.48 15.70 4.94
N ILE A 185 1.55 15.03 5.36
CA ILE A 185 1.90 14.88 6.79
C ILE A 185 2.21 16.23 7.42
N VAL A 186 3.00 17.09 6.78
CA VAL A 186 3.30 18.44 7.30
C VAL A 186 2.04 19.29 7.38
N MET A 187 1.11 19.16 6.45
CA MET A 187 -0.19 19.83 6.56
C MET A 187 -0.96 19.36 7.82
N LEU A 188 -0.98 18.03 8.11
CA LEU A 188 -1.57 17.50 9.35
C LEU A 188 -0.86 18.04 10.59
N MET A 189 0.47 18.06 10.62
CA MET A 189 1.25 18.63 11.75
C MET A 189 0.89 20.08 12.03
N LYS A 190 0.46 20.82 11.01
CA LYS A 190 0.02 22.22 11.12
C LYS A 190 -1.49 22.37 11.39
N GLY A 191 -2.22 21.27 11.53
CA GLY A 191 -3.66 21.25 11.80
C GLY A 191 -4.53 21.48 10.55
N TYR A 192 -3.98 21.24 9.36
CA TYR A 192 -4.71 21.35 8.10
C TYR A 192 -5.18 19.97 7.59
N ASP A 193 -6.17 19.96 6.70
CA ASP A 193 -6.56 18.77 5.94
C ASP A 193 -5.54 18.49 4.83
N GLY A 194 -4.66 17.52 5.04
CA GLY A 194 -3.66 17.12 4.05
C GLY A 194 -4.23 16.36 2.84
N ASN A 195 -5.51 15.95 2.88
CA ASN A 195 -6.24 15.48 1.71
C ASN A 195 -6.71 16.62 0.80
N MET A 196 -6.72 17.87 1.29
CA MET A 196 -7.15 19.07 0.60
C MET A 196 -8.65 19.16 0.30
N VAL A 197 -9.47 18.17 0.71
CA VAL A 197 -10.91 18.14 0.45
C VAL A 197 -11.62 19.35 1.06
N ALA A 198 -11.18 19.78 2.26
CA ALA A 198 -11.74 20.95 2.94
C ALA A 198 -11.47 22.27 2.21
N TYR A 199 -10.66 22.28 1.16
CA TYR A 199 -10.23 23.50 0.44
C TYR A 199 -10.57 23.48 -1.05
N MET A 200 -11.39 22.53 -1.51
CA MET A 200 -11.75 22.40 -2.94
C MET A 200 -12.45 23.66 -3.48
N ASP A 201 -13.23 24.32 -2.63
CA ASP A 201 -13.93 25.58 -2.99
C ASP A 201 -13.12 26.85 -2.71
N ASP A 202 -11.88 26.71 -2.23
CA ASP A 202 -10.99 27.84 -1.87
C ASP A 202 -9.53 27.55 -2.33
N PRO A 203 -9.25 27.60 -3.65
CA PRO A 203 -7.93 27.31 -4.21
C PRO A 203 -6.81 28.22 -3.69
N ASP A 204 -7.13 29.49 -3.36
CA ASP A 204 -6.16 30.44 -2.82
C ASP A 204 -5.69 30.01 -1.42
N LYS A 205 -6.61 29.58 -0.59
CA LYS A 205 -6.29 29.00 0.74
C LYS A 205 -5.52 27.70 0.59
N ALA A 206 -5.91 26.83 -0.34
CA ALA A 206 -5.19 25.60 -0.65
C ALA A 206 -3.73 25.91 -1.01
N ALA A 207 -3.50 26.87 -1.92
CA ALA A 207 -2.16 27.27 -2.34
C ALA A 207 -1.33 27.85 -1.18
N ALA A 208 -1.93 28.65 -0.31
CA ALA A 208 -1.27 29.20 0.88
C ALA A 208 -0.82 28.10 1.86
N ILE A 209 -1.64 27.07 2.08
CA ILE A 209 -1.32 25.92 2.94
C ILE A 209 -0.17 25.10 2.34
N VAL A 210 -0.19 24.84 1.04
CA VAL A 210 0.90 24.13 0.35
C VAL A 210 2.19 24.93 0.42
N GLU A 211 2.13 26.24 0.24
CA GLU A 211 3.30 27.13 0.35
C GLU A 211 3.91 27.10 1.76
N GLU A 212 3.07 27.09 2.81
CA GLU A 212 3.53 26.96 4.19
C GLU A 212 4.20 25.61 4.46
N ALA A 213 3.63 24.50 3.98
CA ALA A 213 4.22 23.18 4.10
C ALA A 213 5.54 23.07 3.32
N LYS A 214 5.59 23.62 2.11
CA LYS A 214 6.79 23.70 1.29
C LYS A 214 7.92 24.44 2.01
N GLN A 215 7.63 25.64 2.54
CA GLN A 215 8.64 26.44 3.23
C GLN A 215 9.17 25.71 4.47
N PHE A 216 8.30 25.06 5.25
CA PHE A 216 8.73 24.24 6.37
C PHE A 216 9.71 23.15 5.95
N LEU A 217 9.43 22.42 4.87
CA LEU A 217 10.31 21.35 4.38
C LEU A 217 11.64 21.90 3.81
N ILE A 218 11.64 23.08 3.17
CA ILE A 218 12.86 23.76 2.75
C ILE A 218 13.73 24.12 3.96
N ASP A 219 13.15 24.71 4.99
CA ASP A 219 13.86 25.13 6.21
C ASP A 219 14.48 23.94 6.95
N LYS A 220 13.87 22.76 6.85
CA LYS A 220 14.31 21.52 7.48
C LYS A 220 15.17 20.61 6.59
N LYS A 221 15.37 20.96 5.33
CA LYS A 221 16.06 20.12 4.33
C LYS A 221 17.45 19.67 4.79
N SER A 222 18.21 20.54 5.46
CA SER A 222 19.57 20.25 5.93
C SER A 222 19.64 19.13 6.98
N LEU A 223 18.52 18.81 7.64
CA LEU A 223 18.42 17.73 8.62
C LEU A 223 18.20 16.35 8.00
N VAL A 224 17.76 16.30 6.74
CA VAL A 224 17.32 15.10 6.06
C VAL A 224 18.49 14.40 5.38
N ARG A 225 18.63 13.10 5.59
CA ARG A 225 19.63 12.27 4.90
C ARG A 225 19.27 12.09 3.43
N LYS A 226 18.01 11.75 3.15
CA LYS A 226 17.58 11.41 1.79
C LYS A 226 16.07 11.47 1.61
N TYR A 227 15.63 11.94 0.45
CA TYR A 227 14.32 11.65 -0.11
C TYR A 227 14.40 10.33 -0.86
N TYR A 228 13.41 9.47 -0.71
CA TYR A 228 13.38 8.15 -1.33
C TYR A 228 12.00 7.88 -1.96
N ASP A 229 11.90 6.87 -2.84
CA ASP A 229 10.68 6.62 -3.61
C ASP A 229 10.13 5.18 -3.43
N GLY A 230 10.85 4.25 -2.82
CA GLY A 230 10.42 2.85 -2.76
C GLY A 230 10.72 2.11 -1.45
N GLY A 231 9.86 1.15 -1.10
CA GLY A 231 9.96 0.39 0.16
C GLY A 231 11.29 -0.36 0.33
N ALA A 232 11.86 -0.92 -0.74
CA ALA A 232 13.14 -1.61 -0.69
C ALA A 232 14.30 -0.65 -0.35
N GLU A 233 14.20 0.61 -0.76
CA GLU A 233 15.24 1.61 -0.51
C GLU A 233 15.29 2.00 0.96
N ILE A 234 14.15 2.28 1.60
CA ILE A 234 14.13 2.59 3.04
C ILE A 234 14.54 1.40 3.88
N GLN A 235 14.15 0.18 3.53
CA GLN A 235 14.64 -1.03 4.19
C GLN A 235 16.17 -1.10 4.16
N GLN A 236 16.77 -0.86 3.00
CA GLN A 236 18.22 -0.87 2.85
C GLN A 236 18.90 0.21 3.68
N MET A 237 18.32 1.42 3.78
CA MET A 237 18.85 2.51 4.62
C MET A 237 18.83 2.14 6.12
N PHE A 238 17.78 1.48 6.63
CA PHE A 238 17.74 0.98 7.99
C PHE A 238 18.80 -0.12 8.23
N VAL A 239 18.88 -1.11 7.34
CA VAL A 239 19.84 -2.23 7.44
C VAL A 239 21.27 -1.75 7.40
N ASN A 240 21.58 -0.75 6.59
CA ASN A 240 22.91 -0.14 6.51
C ASN A 240 23.21 0.82 7.68
N GLN A 241 22.20 1.11 8.53
CA GLN A 241 22.31 2.14 9.59
C GLN A 241 22.58 3.56 9.04
N ASP A 242 22.13 3.84 7.83
CA ASP A 242 22.17 5.17 7.23
C ASP A 242 21.19 6.13 7.89
N ILE A 243 20.08 5.60 8.42
CA ILE A 243 19.03 6.34 9.11
C ILE A 243 18.65 5.70 10.44
N ALA A 244 18.22 6.52 11.39
CA ALA A 244 17.66 6.10 12.67
C ALA A 244 16.13 6.04 12.64
N LEU A 245 15.49 6.88 11.81
CA LEU A 245 14.04 6.97 11.67
C LEU A 245 13.64 7.50 10.30
N GLY A 246 12.42 7.22 9.90
CA GLY A 246 11.89 7.65 8.61
C GLY A 246 10.37 7.53 8.51
N HIS A 247 9.77 8.35 7.70
CA HIS A 247 8.42 8.12 7.21
C HIS A 247 8.46 6.92 6.26
N SER A 248 7.56 5.96 6.42
CA SER A 248 7.48 4.80 5.53
C SER A 248 6.05 4.25 5.46
N TRP A 249 5.82 3.32 4.56
CA TRP A 249 4.64 2.46 4.62
C TRP A 249 4.86 1.33 5.63
N ASN A 250 3.78 0.88 6.28
CA ASN A 250 3.86 -0.21 7.26
C ASN A 250 4.39 -1.53 6.67
N GLY A 251 4.10 -1.84 5.39
CA GLY A 251 4.52 -3.10 4.75
C GLY A 251 6.04 -3.32 4.78
N PRO A 252 6.85 -2.41 4.20
CA PRO A 252 8.31 -2.48 4.27
C PRO A 252 8.87 -2.55 5.70
N ALA A 253 8.27 -1.81 6.64
CA ALA A 253 8.68 -1.82 8.03
C ALA A 253 8.34 -3.15 8.72
N ALA A 254 7.15 -3.69 8.50
CA ALA A 254 6.73 -5.00 9.01
C ALA A 254 7.65 -6.12 8.52
N ALA A 255 8.09 -6.08 7.26
CA ALA A 255 9.03 -7.05 6.72
C ALA A 255 10.35 -7.05 7.49
N LEU A 256 10.93 -5.87 7.78
CA LEU A 256 12.15 -5.77 8.59
C LEU A 256 11.97 -6.29 10.03
N ILE A 257 10.81 -6.00 10.65
CA ILE A 257 10.48 -6.49 11.99
C ILE A 257 10.42 -8.04 11.98
N ASN A 258 9.77 -8.60 10.96
CA ASN A 258 9.63 -10.05 10.80
C ASN A 258 10.99 -10.74 10.55
N ASP A 259 11.92 -10.05 9.90
CA ASP A 259 13.31 -10.50 9.70
C ASP A 259 14.18 -10.32 10.97
N GLY A 260 13.62 -9.78 12.06
CA GLY A 260 14.29 -9.60 13.35
C GLY A 260 15.13 -8.33 13.47
N PHE A 261 14.94 -7.36 12.55
CA PHE A 261 15.59 -6.05 12.70
C PHE A 261 14.91 -5.27 13.83
N PRO A 262 15.66 -4.52 14.67
CA PRO A 262 15.14 -3.78 15.81
C PRO A 262 14.39 -2.50 15.33
N LEU A 263 13.28 -2.69 14.63
CA LEU A 263 12.45 -1.60 14.14
C LEU A 263 11.16 -1.51 14.94
N GLY A 264 10.73 -0.28 15.22
CA GLY A 264 9.38 0.08 15.68
C GLY A 264 8.61 0.85 14.63
N MET A 265 7.31 0.84 14.77
CA MET A 265 6.38 1.66 13.98
C MET A 265 5.41 2.36 14.91
N SER A 266 5.00 3.57 14.55
CA SER A 266 3.91 4.30 15.21
C SER A 266 3.08 5.09 14.21
N ILE A 267 1.82 5.34 14.55
CA ILE A 267 0.98 6.37 13.94
C ILE A 267 1.04 7.58 14.88
N PRO A 268 1.77 8.65 14.51
CA PRO A 268 1.95 9.79 15.38
C PRO A 268 0.66 10.51 15.76
N GLN A 269 0.70 11.28 16.84
CA GLN A 269 -0.45 11.96 17.42
C GLN A 269 -1.08 13.03 16.51
N GLU A 270 -0.32 13.58 15.57
CA GLU A 270 -0.80 14.55 14.59
C GLU A 270 -1.68 13.89 13.52
N GLY A 271 -1.65 12.56 13.46
CA GLY A 271 -2.37 11.77 12.47
C GLY A 271 -1.48 11.21 11.37
N SER A 272 -2.06 10.33 10.60
CA SER A 272 -1.44 9.74 9.42
C SER A 272 -2.50 9.29 8.40
N TYR A 273 -2.05 8.75 7.27
CA TYR A 273 -2.91 8.32 6.18
C TYR A 273 -2.87 6.82 5.96
N GLY A 274 -4.07 6.23 5.84
CA GLY A 274 -4.27 4.87 5.37
C GLY A 274 -4.66 4.85 3.89
N PHE A 275 -4.43 3.72 3.26
CA PHE A 275 -4.84 3.45 1.89
C PHE A 275 -5.26 1.99 1.73
N VAL A 276 -6.06 1.71 0.71
CA VAL A 276 -6.52 0.35 0.40
C VAL A 276 -6.12 0.01 -1.02
N TYR A 277 -5.44 -1.10 -1.19
CA TYR A 277 -5.18 -1.70 -2.50
C TYR A 277 -6.33 -2.61 -2.90
N THR A 278 -6.71 -2.51 -4.15
CA THR A 278 -7.77 -3.30 -4.74
C THR A 278 -7.29 -3.99 -6.01
N PHE A 279 -7.87 -5.13 -6.32
CA PHE A 279 -7.80 -5.68 -7.67
C PHE A 279 -8.96 -5.16 -8.50
N ASN A 280 -8.65 -4.54 -9.63
CA ASN A 280 -9.57 -3.85 -10.51
C ASN A 280 -9.57 -4.51 -11.88
N VAL A 281 -10.73 -4.62 -12.52
CA VAL A 281 -10.83 -5.11 -13.89
C VAL A 281 -10.60 -3.95 -14.85
N ALA A 282 -9.69 -4.12 -15.81
CA ALA A 282 -9.45 -3.13 -16.85
C ALA A 282 -10.68 -2.99 -17.74
N ASN A 283 -10.95 -1.77 -18.20
CA ASN A 283 -12.02 -1.58 -19.19
C ASN A 283 -11.64 -2.29 -20.49
N ASN A 284 -12.57 -3.05 -21.08
CA ASN A 284 -12.33 -3.93 -22.22
C ASN A 284 -11.27 -5.02 -21.99
N ALA A 285 -11.12 -5.53 -20.77
CA ALA A 285 -10.21 -6.64 -20.43
C ALA A 285 -10.39 -7.82 -21.40
N PRO A 286 -9.32 -8.33 -22.05
CA PRO A 286 -9.44 -9.38 -23.08
C PRO A 286 -9.95 -10.71 -22.51
N ASN A 287 -9.70 -11.00 -21.23
CA ASN A 287 -10.10 -12.22 -20.55
C ASN A 287 -11.00 -11.92 -19.33
N ALA A 288 -12.00 -11.06 -19.48
CA ALA A 288 -12.84 -10.58 -18.38
C ALA A 288 -13.48 -11.71 -17.55
N ASP A 289 -13.93 -12.81 -18.17
CA ASP A 289 -14.52 -13.95 -17.43
C ASP A 289 -13.48 -14.67 -16.56
N ASN A 290 -12.26 -14.84 -17.05
CA ASN A 290 -11.14 -15.39 -16.27
C ASN A 290 -10.71 -14.43 -15.16
N ALA A 291 -10.79 -13.11 -15.40
CA ALA A 291 -10.53 -12.10 -14.37
C ALA A 291 -11.52 -12.24 -13.20
N TYR A 292 -12.80 -12.36 -13.45
CA TYR A 292 -13.79 -12.59 -12.39
C TYR A 292 -13.61 -13.93 -11.68
N THR A 293 -13.24 -15.00 -12.42
CA THR A 293 -12.92 -16.30 -11.81
C THR A 293 -11.73 -16.16 -10.85
N PHE A 294 -10.69 -15.42 -11.26
CA PHE A 294 -9.53 -15.15 -10.40
C PHE A 294 -9.90 -14.31 -9.19
N LEU A 295 -10.68 -13.22 -9.39
CA LEU A 295 -11.12 -12.36 -8.29
C LEU A 295 -11.97 -13.11 -7.26
N ASP A 296 -12.89 -13.96 -7.70
CA ASP A 296 -13.69 -14.77 -6.78
C ASP A 296 -12.82 -15.79 -6.03
N ALA A 297 -11.87 -16.42 -6.71
CA ALA A 297 -10.95 -17.38 -6.10
C ALA A 297 -10.01 -16.70 -5.08
N VAL A 298 -9.46 -15.54 -5.38
CA VAL A 298 -8.56 -14.83 -4.46
C VAL A 298 -9.28 -14.38 -3.19
N LEU A 299 -10.58 -14.10 -3.27
CA LEU A 299 -11.41 -13.73 -2.12
C LEU A 299 -11.92 -14.93 -1.31
N ALA A 300 -11.57 -16.15 -1.68
CA ALA A 300 -12.21 -17.36 -1.20
C ALA A 300 -11.97 -17.67 0.25
N SER A 301 -10.81 -17.37 0.77
CA SER A 301 -10.47 -17.77 2.13
C SER A 301 -9.58 -16.75 2.85
N PRO A 302 -9.71 -16.66 4.19
CA PRO A 302 -8.86 -15.81 5.00
C PRO A 302 -7.37 -16.22 4.97
N GLU A 303 -7.07 -17.50 4.67
CA GLU A 303 -5.69 -18.00 4.50
C GLU A 303 -4.98 -17.29 3.34
N ILE A 304 -5.69 -17.02 2.25
CA ILE A 304 -5.14 -16.28 1.09
C ILE A 304 -4.79 -14.85 1.51
N GLY A 305 -5.71 -14.19 2.22
CA GLY A 305 -5.48 -12.87 2.77
C GLY A 305 -4.28 -12.84 3.74
N ALA A 306 -4.16 -13.83 4.61
CA ALA A 306 -3.01 -13.98 5.50
C ALA A 306 -1.70 -14.22 4.73
N ALA A 307 -1.75 -15.02 3.64
CA ALA A 307 -0.57 -15.24 2.80
C ALA A 307 -0.10 -13.95 2.11
N MET A 308 -1.03 -13.10 1.67
CA MET A 308 -0.71 -11.76 1.14
C MET A 308 -0.06 -10.88 2.22
N THR A 309 -0.61 -10.88 3.44
CA THR A 309 -0.02 -10.12 4.58
C THR A 309 1.40 -10.59 4.88
N LYS A 310 1.62 -11.91 4.96
CA LYS A 310 2.96 -12.49 5.22
C LYS A 310 3.98 -12.08 4.16
N ALA A 311 3.56 -12.07 2.91
CA ALA A 311 4.44 -11.75 1.80
C ALA A 311 4.75 -10.24 1.71
N SER A 312 3.74 -9.38 1.92
CA SER A 312 3.83 -7.94 1.67
C SER A 312 4.05 -7.07 2.91
N GLY A 313 3.71 -7.59 4.11
CA GLY A 313 3.66 -6.82 5.36
C GLY A 313 2.45 -5.88 5.49
N PHE A 314 1.60 -5.77 4.46
CA PHE A 314 0.35 -5.01 4.52
C PHE A 314 -0.76 -5.79 5.22
N ILE A 315 -1.78 -5.10 5.69
CA ILE A 315 -2.88 -5.68 6.45
C ILE A 315 -3.92 -6.25 5.49
N SER A 316 -4.29 -7.52 5.67
CA SER A 316 -5.38 -8.12 4.88
C SER A 316 -6.72 -7.43 5.13
N THR A 317 -7.48 -7.21 4.07
CA THR A 317 -8.86 -6.72 4.14
C THR A 317 -9.88 -7.83 4.42
N TYR A 318 -9.45 -9.10 4.49
CA TYR A 318 -10.36 -10.24 4.67
C TYR A 318 -10.69 -10.46 6.14
N LYS A 319 -11.93 -10.83 6.39
CA LYS A 319 -12.38 -11.29 7.73
C LYS A 319 -11.49 -12.45 8.17
N ASP A 320 -11.16 -12.48 9.43
CA ASP A 320 -10.47 -13.60 10.08
C ASP A 320 -9.06 -13.94 9.55
N ALA A 321 -8.48 -13.18 8.62
CA ALA A 321 -7.14 -13.45 8.09
C ALA A 321 -6.06 -13.47 9.19
N THR A 322 -6.21 -12.65 10.22
CA THR A 322 -5.26 -12.55 11.33
C THR A 322 -5.14 -13.87 12.14
N GLN A 323 -6.11 -14.77 12.06
CA GLN A 323 -6.03 -16.08 12.74
C GLN A 323 -4.91 -16.97 12.17
N TYR A 324 -4.51 -16.73 10.93
CA TYR A 324 -3.47 -17.49 10.21
C TYR A 324 -2.09 -16.83 10.27
N LEU A 325 -1.95 -15.76 11.03
CA LEU A 325 -0.68 -15.07 11.29
C LEU A 325 -0.04 -15.59 12.57
N THR A 326 1.30 -15.65 12.58
CA THR A 326 2.08 -15.88 13.81
C THR A 326 1.96 -14.68 14.77
N ASP A 327 2.36 -14.84 16.02
CA ASP A 327 2.32 -13.74 16.99
C ASP A 327 3.23 -12.58 16.58
N LEU A 328 4.36 -12.86 15.92
CA LEU A 328 5.25 -11.82 15.39
C LEU A 328 4.61 -11.07 14.22
N GLU A 329 4.02 -11.78 13.26
CA GLU A 329 3.31 -11.19 12.12
C GLU A 329 2.11 -10.35 12.58
N LYS A 330 1.35 -10.83 13.58
CA LYS A 330 0.28 -10.04 14.22
C LYS A 330 0.82 -8.75 14.81
N LYS A 331 1.92 -8.83 15.57
CA LYS A 331 2.54 -7.68 16.21
C LYS A 331 3.04 -6.66 15.18
N SER A 332 3.63 -7.10 14.07
CA SER A 332 4.14 -6.22 13.02
C SER A 332 3.04 -5.61 12.12
N THR A 333 1.81 -6.07 12.24
CA THR A 333 0.65 -5.58 11.45
C THR A 333 -0.47 -5.00 12.34
N SER A 334 -0.23 -4.82 13.63
CA SER A 334 -1.20 -4.28 14.60
C SER A 334 -0.69 -2.99 15.23
N PHE A 335 -1.62 -2.08 15.48
CA PHE A 335 -1.36 -0.80 16.14
C PHE A 335 -2.29 -0.63 17.34
N PRO A 336 -1.87 0.09 18.38
CA PRO A 336 -2.75 0.46 19.48
C PRO A 336 -4.01 1.18 18.98
N GLU A 337 -5.16 0.95 19.63
CA GLU A 337 -6.43 1.58 19.26
C GLU A 337 -6.33 3.11 19.30
N GLU A 338 -5.60 3.66 20.27
CA GLU A 338 -5.35 5.09 20.40
C GLU A 338 -4.56 5.69 19.22
N GLU A 339 -3.66 4.91 18.60
CA GLU A 339 -2.93 5.32 17.41
C GLU A 339 -3.83 5.21 16.16
N LEU A 340 -4.59 4.11 16.04
CA LEU A 340 -5.54 3.93 14.93
C LEU A 340 -6.62 5.02 14.89
N ALA A 341 -6.98 5.62 16.04
CA ALA A 341 -7.91 6.74 16.10
C ALA A 341 -7.37 8.00 15.39
N ASN A 342 -6.06 8.12 15.19
CA ASN A 342 -5.42 9.21 14.46
C ASN A 342 -5.29 8.93 12.95
N LEU A 343 -5.70 7.75 12.47
CA LEU A 343 -5.59 7.38 11.07
C LEU A 343 -6.76 7.94 10.26
N GLN A 344 -6.44 8.60 9.16
CA GLN A 344 -7.38 9.00 8.11
C GLN A 344 -7.10 8.20 6.84
N PHE A 345 -8.08 8.05 5.96
CA PHE A 345 -7.80 7.48 4.64
C PHE A 345 -7.52 8.57 3.61
N PHE A 346 -6.62 8.28 2.68
CA PHE A 346 -6.46 9.14 1.51
C PHE A 346 -7.76 9.24 0.73
N ARG A 347 -8.07 10.45 0.28
CA ARG A 347 -9.29 10.82 -0.46
C ARG A 347 -8.93 11.18 -1.89
N ALA A 348 -9.76 10.77 -2.83
CA ALA A 348 -9.54 11.01 -4.26
C ALA A 348 -10.12 12.35 -4.76
N GLU A 349 -11.10 12.90 -4.06
CA GLU A 349 -11.94 14.01 -4.53
C GLU A 349 -11.16 15.29 -4.82
N ALA A 350 -10.11 15.56 -4.06
CA ALA A 350 -9.28 16.74 -4.23
C ALA A 350 -7.94 16.48 -4.94
N ASN A 351 -7.75 15.31 -5.56
CA ASN A 351 -6.48 14.93 -6.15
C ASN A 351 -6.00 15.90 -7.24
N GLU A 352 -6.90 16.39 -8.10
CA GLU A 352 -6.54 17.36 -9.15
C GLU A 352 -5.98 18.64 -8.53
N LEU A 353 -6.70 19.23 -7.57
CA LEU A 353 -6.25 20.40 -6.83
C LEU A 353 -4.94 20.11 -6.09
N LYS A 354 -4.90 18.98 -5.35
CA LYS A 354 -3.73 18.60 -4.56
C LYS A 354 -2.47 18.48 -5.41
N TYR A 355 -2.51 17.67 -6.45
CA TYR A 355 -1.31 17.43 -7.27
C TYR A 355 -0.91 18.66 -8.10
N SER A 356 -1.87 19.47 -8.56
CA SER A 356 -1.55 20.74 -9.25
C SER A 356 -0.74 21.72 -8.39
N LEU A 357 -0.90 21.66 -7.07
CA LEU A 357 -0.19 22.51 -6.10
C LEU A 357 1.05 21.80 -5.50
N VAL A 358 0.93 20.54 -5.15
CA VAL A 358 1.96 19.79 -4.43
C VAL A 358 3.12 19.40 -5.36
N ASP A 359 2.87 18.97 -6.60
CA ASP A 359 3.95 18.54 -7.50
C ASP A 359 4.97 19.65 -7.78
N PRO A 360 4.57 20.90 -8.13
CA PRO A 360 5.52 21.99 -8.27
C PRO A 360 6.23 22.35 -6.96
N ALA A 361 5.55 22.23 -5.81
CA ALA A 361 6.15 22.48 -4.50
C ALA A 361 7.25 21.46 -4.18
N VAL A 362 7.01 20.17 -4.46
CA VAL A 362 8.00 19.09 -4.30
C VAL A 362 9.25 19.34 -5.15
N GLU A 363 9.08 19.72 -6.41
CA GLU A 363 10.23 20.04 -7.27
C GLU A 363 11.01 21.27 -6.75
N ALA A 364 10.31 22.27 -6.23
CA ALA A 364 10.95 23.44 -5.60
C ALA A 364 11.75 23.05 -4.33
N ILE A 365 11.22 22.15 -3.48
CA ILE A 365 11.93 21.64 -2.31
C ILE A 365 13.18 20.87 -2.72
N LYS A 366 13.09 20.00 -3.74
CA LYS A 366 14.25 19.25 -4.25
C LYS A 366 15.34 20.19 -4.77
N ALA A 367 14.95 21.29 -5.41
CA ALA A 367 15.87 22.27 -6.01
C ALA A 367 16.50 23.25 -5.00
N ALA A 368 15.86 23.54 -3.87
CA ALA A 368 16.36 24.42 -2.81
C ALA A 368 17.58 23.84 -2.10
#